data_38f66200c9da999517038b3b31f7e7c6
#
_entry.id   38f66200c9da999517038b3b31f7e7c6
#
_cell.length_a   1.000
_cell.length_b   1.000
_cell.length_c   1.000
_cell.angle_alpha   90.00
_cell.angle_beta   90.00
_cell.angle_gamma   90.00
#
_symmetry.space_group_name_H-M   'P 1'
#
loop_
_entity.id
_entity.type
_entity.pdbx_description
1 polymer ?
#
loop_
_entity_poly.entity_id
_entity_poly.type
_entity_poly.pdbx_seq_one_letter_code
_entity_poly.pdbx_strand_id
1 'polypeptide(L)'
;MNSISRYTPGTPFEPDADSLFATKTELDVCQKNVPEPRWAGLSSADEQADRLYVDVNNSQREERMLKVRLATDYARIYRDEKYAAPYSMKIDEMMLNCETGEGMALNHFALDKQFVTDSQTPIAAKFTPLAPPLAKVAKTLCSVKDLHEFTGSGPLAAREKTPAENQLTPPDFPQNEPGPIQRYPLGKQPTERVSQAMAGPDQHPTFTRLTYTQHWADDASETSVTRIDVLPDGSTLALDTLTLGNVTFYSQYQRLFNIVNIREWDSMNAAPLVGQTLDNSFSLPPQPGGEYRWQTLLVDGKSAGKEKTKSQLCRAEEEWQSASALSKRFSGRYLELSCTDDLGDGKAMSSDYAWIEDLRVFIRIGYQEDGKKKRFTFSDVTILR
;
A
#
# COMPACT_ATOMS: atom_id res chain seq x y z
N MET A 1 4.14 7.29 2.31
CA MET A 1 3.73 5.92 2.74
C MET A 1 2.98 6.08 4.05
N ASN A 2 1.70 5.73 4.08
CA ASN A 2 1.05 5.51 5.35
C ASN A 2 1.73 4.29 5.95
N SER A 3 2.29 4.42 7.14
CA SER A 3 2.87 3.30 7.86
C SER A 3 1.78 2.27 8.08
N ILE A 4 1.90 1.11 7.44
CA ILE A 4 1.04 -0.03 7.71
C ILE A 4 1.47 -0.55 9.07
N SER A 5 0.69 -0.25 10.10
CA SER A 5 0.96 -0.77 11.44
C SER A 5 0.57 -2.24 11.50
N ARG A 6 1.49 -3.10 11.88
CA ARG A 6 1.17 -4.51 12.16
C ARG A 6 0.26 -4.58 13.38
N TYR A 7 -0.92 -5.13 13.20
CA TYR A 7 -1.84 -5.44 14.28
C TYR A 7 -2.10 -6.94 14.27
N THR A 8 -1.64 -7.65 15.29
CA THR A 8 -1.96 -9.07 15.48
C THR A 8 -3.02 -9.13 16.56
N PRO A 9 -4.26 -9.56 16.26
CA PRO A 9 -5.26 -9.78 17.29
C PRO A 9 -4.73 -10.76 18.34
N GLY A 10 -4.63 -10.32 19.60
CA GLY A 10 -4.18 -11.15 20.71
C GLY A 10 -2.66 -11.20 20.97
N THR A 11 -1.85 -10.55 20.20
CA THR A 11 -0.49 -10.20 20.61
C THR A 11 -0.45 -8.75 21.09
N PRO A 12 0.33 -8.45 22.13
CA PRO A 12 0.59 -7.06 22.49
C PRO A 12 1.11 -6.35 21.24
N PHE A 13 0.57 -5.19 20.94
CA PHE A 13 1.12 -4.31 19.94
C PHE A 13 2.54 -3.98 20.41
N GLU A 14 3.56 -4.53 19.75
CA GLU A 14 4.91 -4.01 19.83
C GLU A 14 5.01 -2.94 18.75
N PRO A 15 4.80 -1.66 19.08
CA PRO A 15 5.15 -0.60 18.15
C PRO A 15 6.65 -0.69 17.97
N ASP A 16 7.10 -0.60 16.74
CA ASP A 16 8.46 -0.16 16.51
C ASP A 16 8.65 1.12 17.34
N ALA A 17 9.53 1.03 18.32
CA ALA A 17 9.65 2.02 19.41
C ALA A 17 9.87 3.46 18.90
N ASP A 18 10.21 3.62 17.62
CA ASP A 18 10.52 4.90 17.00
C ASP A 18 9.34 5.54 16.23
N SER A 19 8.18 4.87 16.10
CA SER A 19 7.19 5.32 15.13
C SER A 19 5.90 5.95 15.67
N LEU A 20 5.47 5.70 16.91
CA LEU A 20 4.16 6.14 17.38
C LEU A 20 4.12 6.80 18.78
N PHE A 21 5.11 6.55 19.62
CA PHE A 21 5.15 7.13 20.96
C PHE A 21 6.53 7.75 21.22
N ALA A 22 6.54 9.00 21.63
CA ALA A 22 7.76 9.72 21.91
C ALA A 22 8.53 9.17 23.14
N THR A 23 7.87 8.35 23.98
CA THR A 23 8.49 7.78 25.17
C THR A 23 7.94 6.39 25.52
N LYS A 24 8.80 5.53 26.10
CA LYS A 24 8.41 4.25 26.69
C LYS A 24 7.29 4.38 27.72
N THR A 25 7.22 5.52 28.42
CA THR A 25 6.20 5.81 29.43
C THR A 25 4.80 5.92 28.81
N GLU A 26 4.68 6.55 27.63
CA GLU A 26 3.40 6.65 26.91
C GLU A 26 2.91 5.29 26.45
N LEU A 27 3.80 4.46 25.95
CA LEU A 27 3.51 3.09 25.58
C LEU A 27 3.03 2.26 26.78
N ASP A 28 3.75 2.33 27.91
CA ASP A 28 3.38 1.62 29.14
C ASP A 28 2.00 2.05 29.67
N VAL A 29 1.66 3.34 29.53
CA VAL A 29 0.34 3.87 29.92
C VAL A 29 -0.76 3.33 28.99
N CYS A 30 -0.52 3.29 27.69
CA CYS A 30 -1.49 2.73 26.75
C CYS A 30 -1.70 1.23 26.97
N GLN A 31 -0.65 0.46 27.14
CA GLN A 31 -0.74 -0.99 27.38
C GLN A 31 -1.44 -1.34 28.69
N LYS A 32 -1.27 -0.53 29.75
CA LYS A 32 -1.93 -0.74 31.05
C LYS A 32 -3.41 -0.40 31.02
N ASN A 33 -3.82 0.54 30.17
CA ASN A 33 -5.20 1.06 30.18
C ASN A 33 -6.09 0.44 29.11
N VAL A 34 -5.55 -0.33 28.18
CA VAL A 34 -6.34 -1.06 27.16
C VAL A 34 -6.24 -2.54 27.45
N PRO A 35 -7.31 -3.17 27.97
CA PRO A 35 -7.33 -4.62 28.21
C PRO A 35 -7.08 -5.40 26.92
N GLU A 36 -6.38 -6.53 27.04
CA GLU A 36 -6.27 -7.46 25.91
C GLU A 36 -7.65 -7.82 25.38
N PRO A 37 -7.86 -7.80 24.05
CA PRO A 37 -9.13 -8.16 23.44
C PRO A 37 -9.51 -9.59 23.77
N ARG A 38 -10.74 -9.79 24.24
CA ARG A 38 -11.35 -11.11 24.40
C ARG A 38 -12.58 -11.23 23.51
N TRP A 39 -12.42 -11.93 22.40
CA TRP A 39 -13.43 -12.03 21.37
C TRP A 39 -14.38 -13.19 21.66
N ALA A 40 -15.67 -12.89 21.81
CA ALA A 40 -16.74 -13.86 21.96
C ALA A 40 -17.57 -13.96 20.68
N GLY A 41 -17.81 -15.17 20.20
CA GLY A 41 -18.57 -15.42 18.98
C GLY A 41 -20.05 -15.11 19.13
N LEU A 42 -20.60 -14.37 18.16
CA LEU A 42 -22.02 -13.99 18.09
C LEU A 42 -22.79 -14.72 16.98
N SER A 43 -22.08 -15.39 16.07
CA SER A 43 -22.65 -16.14 14.95
C SER A 43 -22.29 -17.63 15.04
N SER A 44 -22.99 -18.44 14.25
CA SER A 44 -22.72 -19.89 14.16
C SER A 44 -21.30 -20.14 13.63
N ALA A 45 -20.74 -21.29 14.02
CA ALA A 45 -19.40 -21.72 13.67
C ALA A 45 -19.30 -22.33 12.25
N ASP A 46 -20.14 -21.93 11.31
CA ASP A 46 -20.03 -22.37 9.93
C ASP A 46 -18.70 -21.89 9.35
N GLU A 47 -17.87 -22.82 8.86
CA GLU A 47 -16.54 -22.53 8.33
C GLU A 47 -16.59 -21.71 7.04
N GLN A 48 -17.67 -21.79 6.29
CA GLN A 48 -17.83 -21.08 5.02
C GLN A 48 -18.57 -19.75 5.14
N ALA A 49 -19.09 -19.42 6.33
CA ALA A 49 -19.79 -18.17 6.61
C ALA A 49 -18.88 -17.13 7.25
N ASP A 50 -19.26 -15.88 7.11
CA ASP A 50 -18.65 -14.78 7.86
C ASP A 50 -18.97 -14.96 9.34
N ARG A 51 -17.99 -14.73 10.19
CA ARG A 51 -18.11 -14.88 11.64
C ARG A 51 -18.10 -13.51 12.30
N LEU A 52 -19.02 -13.33 13.24
CA LEU A 52 -19.12 -12.10 14.01
C LEU A 52 -18.73 -12.34 15.47
N TYR A 53 -17.93 -11.42 16.01
CA TYR A 53 -17.44 -11.48 17.39
C TYR A 53 -17.64 -10.13 18.07
N VAL A 54 -17.74 -10.17 19.41
CA VAL A 54 -17.66 -8.99 20.26
C VAL A 54 -16.43 -9.07 21.14
N ASP A 55 -15.70 -7.98 21.26
CA ASP A 55 -14.62 -7.84 22.24
C ASP A 55 -15.21 -7.48 23.60
N VAL A 56 -15.36 -8.47 24.46
CA VAL A 56 -16.01 -8.28 25.76
C VAL A 56 -15.18 -7.49 26.76
N ASN A 57 -13.85 -7.48 26.61
CA ASN A 57 -12.97 -6.71 27.49
C ASN A 57 -12.92 -5.22 27.13
N ASN A 58 -13.12 -4.87 25.87
CA ASN A 58 -13.09 -3.49 25.36
C ASN A 58 -14.47 -2.97 24.98
N SER A 59 -15.54 -3.65 25.41
CA SER A 59 -16.92 -3.21 25.27
C SER A 59 -17.49 -2.87 26.64
N GLN A 60 -18.21 -1.75 26.71
CA GLN A 60 -18.66 -1.22 28.00
C GLN A 60 -20.13 -0.78 27.95
N ARG A 61 -20.89 -1.15 28.96
CA ARG A 61 -22.28 -0.71 29.14
C ARG A 61 -22.37 0.42 30.16
N GLU A 62 -23.04 1.47 29.76
CA GLU A 62 -23.40 2.60 30.64
C GLU A 62 -24.89 2.85 30.49
N GLU A 63 -25.66 2.40 31.48
CA GLU A 63 -27.13 2.45 31.48
C GLU A 63 -27.76 1.87 30.19
N ARG A 64 -28.37 2.75 29.38
CA ARG A 64 -28.99 2.41 28.09
C ARG A 64 -28.02 2.41 26.91
N MET A 65 -26.81 2.90 27.12
CA MET A 65 -25.77 2.99 26.08
C MET A 65 -24.83 1.81 26.20
N LEU A 66 -24.42 1.28 25.05
CA LEU A 66 -23.48 0.17 24.98
C LEU A 66 -22.39 0.53 23.93
N LYS A 67 -21.20 0.86 24.41
CA LYS A 67 -20.04 0.95 23.55
C LYS A 67 -19.57 -0.46 23.24
N VAL A 68 -19.52 -0.82 21.97
CA VAL A 68 -19.10 -2.15 21.53
C VAL A 68 -17.97 -2.06 20.53
N ARG A 69 -17.12 -3.07 20.57
CA ARG A 69 -16.11 -3.35 19.57
C ARG A 69 -16.44 -4.70 18.93
N LEU A 70 -16.82 -4.67 17.64
CA LEU A 70 -17.28 -5.83 16.89
C LEU A 70 -16.24 -6.19 15.83
N ALA A 71 -15.90 -7.48 15.71
CA ALA A 71 -15.10 -7.97 14.61
C ALA A 71 -15.96 -8.83 13.68
N THR A 72 -15.87 -8.56 12.38
CA THR A 72 -16.37 -9.43 11.34
C THR A 72 -15.18 -10.12 10.67
N ASP A 73 -15.06 -11.42 10.91
CA ASP A 73 -14.07 -12.27 10.26
C ASP A 73 -14.71 -12.88 9.01
N TYR A 74 -14.35 -12.36 7.86
CA TYR A 74 -14.88 -12.78 6.58
C TYR A 74 -14.34 -14.15 6.17
N ALA A 75 -15.19 -14.94 5.52
CA ALA A 75 -14.76 -16.20 4.90
C ALA A 75 -13.83 -15.98 3.71
N ARG A 76 -13.88 -14.80 3.12
CA ARG A 76 -13.14 -14.42 1.89
C ARG A 76 -12.42 -13.11 2.08
N ILE A 77 -11.50 -12.82 1.19
CA ILE A 77 -10.87 -11.50 1.08
C ILE A 77 -11.80 -10.62 0.25
N TYR A 78 -12.14 -9.44 0.74
CA TYR A 78 -13.00 -8.47 0.07
C TYR A 78 -12.20 -7.26 -0.39
N ARG A 79 -12.71 -6.62 -1.43
CA ARG A 79 -12.40 -5.26 -1.83
C ARG A 79 -13.68 -4.58 -2.22
N ASP A 80 -13.91 -3.41 -1.70
CA ASP A 80 -14.97 -2.52 -2.18
C ASP A 80 -14.41 -1.12 -2.47
N GLU A 81 -15.21 -0.29 -3.13
CA GLU A 81 -14.80 1.08 -3.48
C GLU A 81 -14.59 1.98 -2.24
N LYS A 82 -15.09 1.55 -1.10
CA LYS A 82 -14.99 2.29 0.15
C LYS A 82 -13.62 2.12 0.81
N TYR A 83 -12.98 0.96 0.59
CA TYR A 83 -11.68 0.64 1.16
C TYR A 83 -10.66 0.51 0.04
N ALA A 84 -9.58 1.26 0.16
CA ALA A 84 -8.55 1.33 -0.86
C ALA A 84 -7.77 0.01 -1.01
N ALA A 85 -7.67 -0.77 0.07
CA ALA A 85 -6.94 -2.03 0.10
C ALA A 85 -7.86 -3.23 0.35
N PRO A 86 -7.47 -4.44 -0.08
CA PRO A 86 -8.16 -5.67 0.27
C PRO A 86 -8.19 -5.87 1.78
N TYR A 87 -9.26 -6.49 2.27
CA TYR A 87 -9.42 -6.82 3.67
C TYR A 87 -10.11 -8.17 3.85
N SER A 88 -9.77 -8.85 4.91
CA SER A 88 -10.35 -10.14 5.29
C SER A 88 -11.04 -10.09 6.66
N MET A 89 -10.96 -8.95 7.32
CA MET A 89 -11.58 -8.68 8.62
C MET A 89 -11.98 -7.21 8.72
N LYS A 90 -13.01 -6.93 9.48
CA LYS A 90 -13.38 -5.58 9.91
C LYS A 90 -13.49 -5.53 11.42
N ILE A 91 -13.08 -4.42 12.02
CA ILE A 91 -13.38 -4.08 13.41
C ILE A 91 -14.16 -2.77 13.39
N ASP A 92 -15.36 -2.82 13.93
CA ASP A 92 -16.25 -1.67 14.09
C ASP A 92 -16.34 -1.30 15.57
N GLU A 93 -16.00 -0.07 15.92
CA GLU A 93 -16.29 0.52 17.21
C GLU A 93 -17.59 1.32 17.11
N MET A 94 -18.56 0.99 17.91
CA MET A 94 -19.89 1.56 17.83
C MET A 94 -20.44 1.93 19.22
N MET A 95 -21.31 2.93 19.25
CA MET A 95 -22.20 3.19 20.37
C MET A 95 -23.61 2.73 19.99
N LEU A 96 -24.19 1.82 20.76
CA LEU A 96 -25.54 1.32 20.58
C LEU A 96 -26.44 1.95 21.65
N ASN A 97 -27.62 2.43 21.25
CA ASN A 97 -28.67 2.81 22.15
C ASN A 97 -29.62 1.61 22.30
N CYS A 98 -29.56 0.94 23.45
CA CYS A 98 -30.32 -0.27 23.70
C CYS A 98 -31.84 -0.03 23.91
N GLU A 99 -32.24 1.23 24.10
CA GLU A 99 -33.65 1.62 24.22
C GLU A 99 -34.30 1.86 22.86
N THR A 100 -33.60 2.60 21.98
CA THR A 100 -34.13 2.93 20.63
C THR A 100 -33.75 1.90 19.57
N GLY A 101 -32.72 1.10 19.79
CA GLY A 101 -32.17 0.17 18.79
C GLY A 101 -31.36 0.84 17.73
N GLU A 102 -30.95 2.10 17.92
CA GLU A 102 -30.09 2.85 17.00
C GLU A 102 -28.61 2.65 17.32
N GLY A 103 -27.75 2.89 16.35
CA GLY A 103 -26.31 2.85 16.50
C GLY A 103 -25.60 4.06 15.91
N MET A 104 -24.43 4.33 16.45
CA MET A 104 -23.53 5.37 16.00
C MET A 104 -22.14 4.78 15.81
N ALA A 105 -21.60 4.86 14.59
CA ALA A 105 -20.24 4.43 14.32
C ALA A 105 -19.26 5.41 14.96
N LEU A 106 -18.25 4.89 15.65
CA LEU A 106 -17.17 5.65 16.27
C LEU A 106 -15.88 5.53 15.45
N ASN A 107 -15.47 4.29 15.19
CA ASN A 107 -14.31 4.00 14.34
C ASN A 107 -14.58 2.74 13.53
N HIS A 108 -13.84 2.60 12.47
CA HIS A 108 -13.90 1.47 11.58
C HIS A 108 -12.49 1.12 11.09
N PHE A 109 -12.13 -0.15 11.17
CA PHE A 109 -10.85 -0.66 10.73
C PHE A 109 -11.07 -1.84 9.78
N ALA A 110 -10.47 -1.77 8.60
CA ALA A 110 -10.34 -2.91 7.72
C ALA A 110 -8.95 -3.52 7.91
N LEU A 111 -8.88 -4.84 8.00
CA LEU A 111 -7.65 -5.56 8.28
C LEU A 111 -7.49 -6.75 7.35
N ASP A 112 -6.24 -7.10 7.04
CA ASP A 112 -5.90 -8.42 6.56
C ASP A 112 -4.85 -9.04 7.47
N LYS A 113 -5.18 -10.21 8.04
CA LYS A 113 -4.35 -10.96 8.99
C LYS A 113 -3.75 -10.12 10.11
N GLN A 114 -2.69 -9.40 9.84
CA GLN A 114 -1.87 -8.67 10.80
C GLN A 114 -1.80 -7.17 10.51
N PHE A 115 -2.41 -6.71 9.40
CA PHE A 115 -2.26 -5.33 8.96
C PHE A 115 -3.58 -4.60 8.96
N VAL A 116 -3.59 -3.40 9.51
CA VAL A 116 -4.69 -2.45 9.28
C VAL A 116 -4.52 -1.92 7.86
N THR A 117 -5.43 -2.30 6.97
CA THR A 117 -5.40 -1.89 5.57
C THR A 117 -6.11 -0.57 5.33
N ASP A 118 -7.05 -0.22 6.20
CA ASP A 118 -7.73 1.07 6.19
C ASP A 118 -8.33 1.38 7.58
N SER A 119 -8.48 2.66 7.90
CA SER A 119 -9.15 3.14 9.10
C SER A 119 -10.00 4.37 8.78
N GLN A 120 -11.21 4.42 9.32
CA GLN A 120 -12.13 5.52 9.12
C GLN A 120 -12.76 5.94 10.44
N THR A 121 -12.71 7.25 10.72
CA THR A 121 -13.43 7.86 11.82
C THR A 121 -14.51 8.76 11.22
N PRO A 122 -15.80 8.57 11.51
CA PRO A 122 -16.86 9.42 11.00
C PRO A 122 -16.67 10.88 11.43
N ILE A 123 -16.75 11.81 10.49
CA ILE A 123 -16.58 13.25 10.74
C ILE A 123 -17.75 13.79 11.58
N ALA A 124 -18.94 13.22 11.40
CA ALA A 124 -20.15 13.58 12.14
C ALA A 124 -20.87 12.31 12.59
N ALA A 125 -20.47 11.78 13.74
CA ALA A 125 -21.10 10.62 14.33
C ALA A 125 -22.50 10.99 14.87
N LYS A 126 -23.53 10.28 14.43
CA LYS A 126 -24.91 10.41 14.91
C LYS A 126 -25.59 9.07 15.00
N PHE A 127 -26.56 8.95 15.89
CA PHE A 127 -27.40 7.76 15.96
C PHE A 127 -28.27 7.64 14.72
N THR A 128 -28.30 6.45 14.16
CA THR A 128 -29.11 6.09 12.99
C THR A 128 -29.66 4.69 13.17
N PRO A 129 -30.79 4.35 12.54
CA PRO A 129 -31.30 2.99 12.51
C PRO A 129 -30.23 2.02 11.96
N LEU A 130 -30.06 0.90 12.62
CA LEU A 130 -29.10 -0.13 12.21
C LEU A 130 -29.64 -0.94 11.04
N ALA A 131 -28.75 -1.36 10.14
CA ALA A 131 -29.09 -2.34 9.11
C ALA A 131 -29.59 -3.66 9.75
N PRO A 132 -30.51 -4.40 9.13
CA PRO A 132 -31.16 -5.56 9.73
C PRO A 132 -30.22 -6.60 10.35
N PRO A 133 -29.10 -7.01 9.74
CA PRO A 133 -28.15 -7.94 10.34
C PRO A 133 -27.55 -7.39 11.64
N LEU A 134 -27.13 -6.12 11.63
CA LEU A 134 -26.53 -5.48 12.79
C LEU A 134 -27.56 -5.16 13.88
N ALA A 135 -28.81 -4.84 13.52
CA ALA A 135 -29.90 -4.65 14.46
C ALA A 135 -30.20 -5.94 15.27
N LYS A 136 -30.13 -7.11 14.62
CA LYS A 136 -30.25 -8.40 15.31
C LYS A 136 -29.13 -8.61 16.33
N VAL A 137 -27.89 -8.29 15.96
CA VAL A 137 -26.73 -8.37 16.85
C VAL A 137 -26.86 -7.41 18.01
N ALA A 138 -27.22 -6.15 17.75
CA ALA A 138 -27.45 -5.14 18.78
C ALA A 138 -28.51 -5.60 19.78
N LYS A 139 -29.62 -6.17 19.32
CA LYS A 139 -30.66 -6.73 20.18
C LYS A 139 -30.09 -7.83 21.09
N THR A 140 -29.27 -8.73 20.58
CA THR A 140 -28.63 -9.79 21.37
C THR A 140 -27.69 -9.20 22.43
N LEU A 141 -26.83 -8.25 22.04
CA LEU A 141 -25.88 -7.59 22.96
C LEU A 141 -26.62 -6.77 24.03
N CYS A 142 -27.69 -6.09 23.64
CA CYS A 142 -28.52 -5.31 24.58
C CYS A 142 -29.34 -6.16 25.55
N SER A 143 -29.60 -7.43 25.26
CA SER A 143 -30.42 -8.32 26.12
C SER A 143 -29.66 -8.84 27.35
N VAL A 144 -28.34 -8.84 27.34
CA VAL A 144 -27.49 -9.28 28.45
C VAL A 144 -27.10 -8.11 29.35
N LYS A 145 -26.99 -8.34 30.64
CA LYS A 145 -26.55 -7.31 31.59
C LYS A 145 -25.04 -7.17 31.60
N ASP A 146 -24.31 -8.26 31.46
CA ASP A 146 -22.85 -8.33 31.42
C ASP A 146 -22.41 -9.02 30.14
N LEU A 147 -21.60 -8.36 29.34
CA LEU A 147 -21.06 -8.94 28.12
C LEU A 147 -20.13 -10.13 28.37
N HIS A 148 -19.61 -10.26 29.61
CA HIS A 148 -18.80 -11.41 29.97
C HIS A 148 -19.62 -12.71 30.09
N GLU A 149 -20.96 -12.63 30.06
CA GLU A 149 -21.83 -13.79 29.91
C GLU A 149 -21.67 -14.49 28.56
N PHE A 150 -21.17 -13.77 27.53
CA PHE A 150 -20.79 -14.40 26.26
C PHE A 150 -19.55 -15.26 26.47
N THR A 151 -19.77 -16.57 26.44
CA THR A 151 -18.69 -17.55 26.51
C THR A 151 -18.07 -17.69 25.13
N GLY A 152 -16.83 -17.40 25.02
CA GLY A 152 -16.09 -17.53 23.76
C GLY A 152 -14.62 -17.33 23.99
N SER A 153 -13.88 -17.87 23.14
CA SER A 153 -12.51 -18.24 23.33
C SER A 153 -11.54 -17.19 22.81
N GLY A 154 -10.95 -16.41 23.68
CA GLY A 154 -9.63 -15.87 23.44
C GLY A 154 -9.45 -14.97 22.18
N PRO A 155 -8.25 -14.91 21.66
CA PRO A 155 -7.95 -14.14 20.47
C PRO A 155 -8.66 -14.68 19.22
N LEU A 156 -8.95 -13.80 18.26
CA LEU A 156 -9.47 -14.21 16.95
C LEU A 156 -8.49 -15.17 16.30
N ALA A 157 -8.87 -16.43 16.21
CA ALA A 157 -8.06 -17.41 15.50
C ALA A 157 -8.05 -17.05 14.01
N ALA A 158 -6.85 -16.88 13.47
CA ALA A 158 -6.71 -16.75 12.03
C ALA A 158 -7.20 -18.03 11.36
N ARG A 159 -8.16 -17.93 10.46
CA ARG A 159 -8.57 -19.03 9.59
C ARG A 159 -7.99 -18.85 8.21
N GLU A 160 -7.73 -19.95 7.54
CA GLU A 160 -7.39 -19.88 6.12
C GLU A 160 -8.57 -19.28 5.36
N LYS A 161 -8.28 -18.23 4.60
CA LYS A 161 -9.27 -17.61 3.71
C LYS A 161 -9.19 -18.33 2.38
N THR A 162 -10.33 -18.76 1.87
CA THR A 162 -10.38 -19.18 0.47
C THR A 162 -9.88 -18.03 -0.40
N PRO A 163 -8.98 -18.30 -1.37
CA PRO A 163 -8.61 -17.31 -2.35
C PRO A 163 -9.90 -16.78 -2.95
N ALA A 164 -10.18 -15.51 -2.76
CA ALA A 164 -11.41 -14.95 -3.22
C ALA A 164 -11.45 -14.99 -4.73
N GLU A 165 -12.61 -15.26 -5.27
CA GLU A 165 -12.98 -14.82 -6.62
C GLU A 165 -12.72 -13.31 -6.82
N ASN A 166 -12.43 -12.60 -5.73
CA ASN A 166 -12.05 -11.21 -5.60
C ASN A 166 -10.56 -11.00 -5.34
N GLN A 167 -9.70 -11.96 -5.65
CA GLN A 167 -8.30 -11.58 -5.85
C GLN A 167 -8.33 -10.40 -6.81
N LEU A 168 -7.76 -9.30 -6.37
CA LEU A 168 -7.54 -8.17 -7.25
C LEU A 168 -6.78 -8.72 -8.44
N THR A 169 -7.51 -8.96 -9.51
CA THR A 169 -6.86 -9.13 -10.78
C THR A 169 -6.00 -7.90 -10.95
N PRO A 170 -4.67 -8.03 -11.16
CA PRO A 170 -3.86 -6.89 -11.51
C PRO A 170 -4.66 -6.11 -12.53
N PRO A 171 -4.72 -4.77 -12.43
CA PRO A 171 -5.36 -4.02 -13.48
C PRO A 171 -4.74 -4.54 -14.76
N ASP A 172 -5.53 -5.32 -15.48
CA ASP A 172 -5.12 -5.77 -16.79
C ASP A 172 -4.88 -4.48 -17.55
N PHE A 173 -3.69 -4.33 -18.12
CA PHE A 173 -3.45 -3.31 -19.11
C PHE A 173 -3.84 -3.92 -20.44
N PRO A 174 -5.15 -4.01 -20.78
CA PRO A 174 -5.53 -4.52 -22.07
C PRO A 174 -4.87 -3.63 -23.10
N GLN A 175 -4.32 -4.22 -24.11
CA GLN A 175 -3.66 -3.49 -25.20
C GLN A 175 -4.56 -2.41 -25.83
N ASN A 176 -5.87 -2.48 -25.57
CA ASN A 176 -6.91 -1.64 -26.18
C ASN A 176 -7.69 -0.76 -25.19
N GLU A 177 -7.48 -0.87 -23.88
CA GLU A 177 -8.10 0.02 -22.89
C GLU A 177 -7.06 0.64 -21.99
N PRO A 178 -7.09 1.97 -21.80
CA PRO A 178 -6.17 2.62 -20.89
C PRO A 178 -6.41 2.10 -19.47
N GLY A 179 -5.35 1.63 -18.82
CA GLY A 179 -5.35 1.28 -17.39
C GLY A 179 -5.79 2.46 -16.53
N PRO A 180 -6.08 2.26 -15.23
CA PRO A 180 -6.59 3.31 -14.36
C PRO A 180 -5.79 4.60 -14.41
N ILE A 181 -4.47 4.51 -14.41
CA ILE A 181 -3.57 5.67 -14.42
C ILE A 181 -3.66 6.48 -15.71
N GLN A 182 -3.90 5.83 -16.84
CA GLN A 182 -3.95 6.47 -18.16
C GLN A 182 -5.28 7.17 -18.44
N ARG A 183 -6.33 6.88 -17.67
CA ARG A 183 -7.63 7.58 -17.75
C ARG A 183 -7.54 9.04 -17.28
N TYR A 184 -6.47 9.39 -16.61
CA TYR A 184 -6.25 10.73 -16.07
C TYR A 184 -5.18 11.43 -16.91
N PRO A 185 -5.55 12.45 -17.72
CA PRO A 185 -4.62 13.10 -18.63
C PRO A 185 -3.52 13.85 -17.89
N LEU A 186 -2.32 13.81 -18.44
CA LEU A 186 -1.22 14.65 -17.96
C LEU A 186 -1.51 16.12 -18.19
N GLY A 187 -0.97 16.98 -17.33
CA GLY A 187 -0.89 18.39 -17.60
C GLY A 187 -0.10 18.70 -18.89
N LYS A 188 -0.34 19.87 -19.48
CA LYS A 188 0.30 20.28 -20.72
C LYS A 188 1.84 20.29 -20.58
N GLN A 189 2.34 20.89 -19.52
CA GLN A 189 3.79 21.05 -19.32
C GLN A 189 4.52 19.70 -19.15
N PRO A 190 4.05 18.73 -18.33
CA PRO A 190 4.64 17.40 -18.29
C PRO A 190 4.59 16.67 -19.64
N THR A 191 3.50 16.80 -20.40
CA THR A 191 3.39 16.19 -21.74
C THR A 191 4.47 16.72 -22.69
N GLU A 192 4.67 18.04 -22.71
CA GLU A 192 5.72 18.67 -23.51
C GLU A 192 7.13 18.24 -23.07
N ARG A 193 7.36 18.15 -21.75
CA ARG A 193 8.66 17.69 -21.20
C ARG A 193 8.95 16.23 -21.56
N VAL A 194 7.95 15.35 -21.49
CA VAL A 194 8.09 13.96 -21.93
C VAL A 194 8.49 13.91 -23.42
N SER A 195 7.74 14.61 -24.27
CA SER A 195 8.02 14.68 -25.70
C SER A 195 9.42 15.20 -26.01
N GLN A 196 9.88 16.24 -25.31
CA GLN A 196 11.23 16.78 -25.46
C GLN A 196 12.31 15.80 -25.02
N ALA A 197 12.12 15.15 -23.86
CA ALA A 197 13.08 14.19 -23.33
C ALA A 197 13.21 12.93 -24.19
N MET A 198 12.14 12.54 -24.88
CA MET A 198 12.09 11.37 -25.75
C MET A 198 12.27 11.68 -27.24
N ALA A 199 12.70 12.89 -27.61
CA ALA A 199 12.80 13.28 -29.03
C ALA A 199 13.91 12.57 -29.83
N GLY A 200 14.92 12.00 -29.15
CA GLY A 200 16.03 11.31 -29.79
C GLY A 200 15.84 9.78 -29.83
N PRO A 201 16.29 9.11 -30.91
CA PRO A 201 16.16 7.64 -31.00
C PRO A 201 16.95 6.93 -29.91
N ASP A 202 17.99 7.54 -29.37
CA ASP A 202 18.82 6.99 -28.32
C ASP A 202 18.20 7.18 -26.91
N GLN A 203 17.09 7.90 -26.80
CA GLN A 203 16.39 8.14 -25.56
C GLN A 203 15.32 7.06 -25.26
N HIS A 204 14.98 6.24 -26.25
CA HIS A 204 13.95 5.22 -26.09
C HIS A 204 14.53 3.93 -25.52
N PRO A 205 13.79 3.23 -24.62
CA PRO A 205 14.12 1.87 -24.24
C PRO A 205 14.23 0.95 -25.46
N THR A 206 15.09 -0.07 -25.40
CA THR A 206 15.33 -1.02 -26.49
C THR A 206 14.48 -2.28 -26.41
N PHE A 207 13.45 -2.26 -25.59
CA PHE A 207 12.49 -3.36 -25.37
C PHE A 207 11.07 -2.83 -25.45
N THR A 208 10.10 -3.73 -25.62
CA THR A 208 8.67 -3.41 -25.50
C THR A 208 8.14 -3.74 -24.11
N ARG A 209 8.66 -4.82 -23.48
CA ARG A 209 8.31 -5.22 -22.13
C ARG A 209 9.51 -5.83 -21.41
N LEU A 210 9.69 -5.42 -20.16
CA LEU A 210 10.62 -6.02 -19.20
C LEU A 210 9.83 -6.50 -17.99
N THR A 211 10.02 -7.76 -17.58
CA THR A 211 9.42 -8.32 -16.37
C THR A 211 10.51 -8.97 -15.52
N TYR A 212 10.43 -8.81 -14.22
CA TYR A 212 11.32 -9.48 -13.27
C TYR A 212 10.66 -9.65 -11.91
N THR A 213 11.11 -10.66 -11.15
CA THR A 213 10.81 -10.82 -9.74
C THR A 213 11.96 -10.25 -8.93
N GLN A 214 11.62 -9.43 -7.94
CA GLN A 214 12.53 -8.75 -7.04
C GLN A 214 12.39 -9.34 -5.65
N HIS A 215 13.50 -9.79 -5.05
CA HIS A 215 13.55 -10.36 -3.72
C HIS A 215 14.24 -9.38 -2.77
N TRP A 216 13.67 -9.18 -1.60
CA TRP A 216 14.21 -8.29 -0.57
C TRP A 216 15.38 -8.96 0.15
N ALA A 217 16.41 -8.17 0.50
CA ALA A 217 17.64 -8.72 1.07
C ALA A 217 17.44 -9.36 2.45
N ASP A 218 16.47 -8.88 3.23
CA ASP A 218 16.28 -9.28 4.62
C ASP A 218 15.13 -10.26 4.82
N ASP A 219 14.24 -10.38 3.84
CA ASP A 219 13.11 -11.30 3.89
C ASP A 219 12.89 -11.95 2.52
N ALA A 220 13.38 -13.17 2.38
CA ALA A 220 13.21 -13.95 1.14
C ALA A 220 11.73 -14.31 0.86
N SER A 221 10.83 -14.15 1.84
CA SER A 221 9.39 -14.34 1.65
C SER A 221 8.70 -13.11 1.06
N GLU A 222 9.33 -11.93 1.14
CA GLU A 222 8.84 -10.73 0.50
C GLU A 222 9.37 -10.65 -0.93
N THR A 223 8.46 -10.77 -1.87
CA THR A 223 8.77 -10.67 -3.29
C THR A 223 7.85 -9.67 -3.97
N SER A 224 8.39 -8.93 -4.92
CA SER A 224 7.57 -8.13 -5.80
C SER A 224 7.85 -8.48 -7.26
N VAL A 225 6.78 -8.56 -8.05
CA VAL A 225 6.89 -8.75 -9.50
C VAL A 225 6.69 -7.39 -10.15
N THR A 226 7.69 -6.97 -10.93
CA THR A 226 7.63 -5.73 -11.69
C THR A 226 7.50 -6.04 -13.18
N ARG A 227 6.51 -5.42 -13.82
CA ARG A 227 6.37 -5.37 -15.27
C ARG A 227 6.49 -3.94 -15.74
N ILE A 228 7.37 -3.69 -16.70
CA ILE A 228 7.61 -2.39 -17.32
C ILE A 228 7.25 -2.50 -18.80
N ASP A 229 6.24 -1.78 -19.22
CA ASP A 229 5.83 -1.64 -20.61
C ASP A 229 6.30 -0.27 -21.16
N VAL A 230 6.80 -0.23 -22.39
CA VAL A 230 7.15 1.01 -23.06
C VAL A 230 5.93 1.57 -23.77
N LEU A 231 5.58 2.82 -23.48
CA LEU A 231 4.45 3.51 -24.08
C LEU A 231 4.82 4.11 -25.44
N PRO A 232 3.81 4.47 -26.28
CA PRO A 232 4.07 5.07 -27.60
C PRO A 232 4.86 6.39 -27.54
N ASP A 233 4.80 7.13 -26.45
CA ASP A 233 5.56 8.36 -26.22
C ASP A 233 7.00 8.09 -25.73
N GLY A 234 7.41 6.84 -25.61
CA GLY A 234 8.71 6.39 -25.12
C GLY A 234 8.84 6.35 -23.59
N SER A 235 7.90 6.92 -22.86
CA SER A 235 7.86 6.76 -21.39
C SER A 235 7.57 5.31 -20.99
N THR A 236 7.83 4.95 -19.77
CA THR A 236 7.58 3.60 -19.25
C THR A 236 6.36 3.58 -18.34
N LEU A 237 5.61 2.48 -18.39
CA LEU A 237 4.54 2.16 -17.47
C LEU A 237 4.94 0.93 -16.66
N ALA A 238 5.32 1.14 -15.41
CA ALA A 238 5.64 0.06 -14.49
C ALA A 238 4.40 -0.37 -13.71
N LEU A 239 4.19 -1.66 -13.59
CA LEU A 239 3.25 -2.30 -12.67
C LEU A 239 4.06 -3.12 -11.68
N ASP A 240 4.02 -2.72 -10.43
CA ASP A 240 4.60 -3.46 -9.31
C ASP A 240 3.50 -4.22 -8.59
N THR A 241 3.73 -5.50 -8.37
CA THR A 241 2.83 -6.40 -7.65
C THR A 241 3.56 -6.92 -6.43
N LEU A 242 3.16 -6.47 -5.25
CA LEU A 242 3.72 -6.89 -3.96
C LEU A 242 2.71 -7.78 -3.26
N THR A 243 3.12 -9.00 -2.89
CA THR A 243 2.28 -9.93 -2.12
C THR A 243 2.85 -10.07 -0.70
N LEU A 244 2.04 -9.68 0.28
CA LEU A 244 2.31 -9.82 1.71
C LEU A 244 1.26 -10.74 2.32
N GLY A 245 1.65 -11.93 2.70
CA GLY A 245 0.72 -12.94 3.20
C GLY A 245 -0.32 -13.33 2.12
N ASN A 246 -1.58 -12.97 2.32
CA ASN A 246 -2.68 -13.25 1.37
C ASN A 246 -3.16 -11.99 0.63
N VAL A 247 -2.51 -10.85 0.86
CA VAL A 247 -2.89 -9.57 0.25
C VAL A 247 -1.91 -9.23 -0.85
N THR A 248 -2.43 -8.89 -1.99
CA THR A 248 -1.64 -8.39 -3.11
C THR A 248 -1.92 -6.91 -3.31
N PHE A 249 -0.87 -6.12 -3.27
CA PHE A 249 -0.88 -4.69 -3.53
C PHE A 249 -0.34 -4.44 -4.93
N TYR A 250 -0.98 -3.52 -5.62
CA TYR A 250 -0.56 -3.10 -6.95
C TYR A 250 -0.18 -1.63 -6.94
N SER A 251 0.91 -1.30 -7.61
CA SER A 251 1.32 0.07 -7.84
C SER A 251 1.62 0.27 -9.31
N GLN A 252 1.14 1.37 -9.87
CA GLN A 252 1.40 1.76 -11.25
C GLN A 252 2.17 3.07 -11.28
N TYR A 253 3.20 3.11 -12.11
CA TYR A 253 4.02 4.30 -12.29
C TYR A 253 4.25 4.56 -13.76
N GLN A 254 3.83 5.73 -14.25
CA GLN A 254 4.36 6.24 -15.51
C GLN A 254 5.57 7.09 -15.23
N ARG A 255 6.70 6.79 -15.92
CA ARG A 255 7.99 7.43 -15.67
C ARG A 255 8.74 7.71 -16.94
N LEU A 256 9.51 8.82 -16.96
CA LEU A 256 10.60 8.96 -17.91
C LEU A 256 11.77 8.08 -17.47
N PHE A 257 12.32 7.34 -18.41
CA PHE A 257 13.49 6.46 -18.19
C PHE A 257 13.31 5.44 -17.05
N ASN A 258 12.08 5.24 -16.59
CA ASN A 258 11.70 4.45 -15.43
C ASN A 258 12.22 4.98 -14.06
N ILE A 259 12.55 6.25 -13.97
CA ILE A 259 13.03 6.88 -12.72
C ILE A 259 12.27 8.17 -12.39
N VAL A 260 11.99 9.02 -13.38
CA VAL A 260 11.30 10.31 -13.15
C VAL A 260 9.79 10.10 -13.12
N ASN A 261 9.17 10.26 -11.97
CA ASN A 261 7.73 10.06 -11.82
C ASN A 261 6.90 11.13 -12.54
N ILE A 262 5.94 10.69 -13.35
CA ILE A 262 5.00 11.55 -14.08
C ILE A 262 3.58 11.33 -13.58
N ARG A 263 3.20 10.08 -13.33
CA ARG A 263 1.95 9.65 -12.70
C ARG A 263 2.24 8.47 -11.78
N GLU A 264 1.44 8.35 -10.73
CA GLU A 264 1.50 7.18 -9.87
C GLU A 264 0.14 6.84 -9.31
N TRP A 265 -0.08 5.58 -9.07
CA TRP A 265 -1.24 5.05 -8.39
C TRP A 265 -0.84 3.80 -7.63
N ASP A 266 -1.42 3.59 -6.49
CA ASP A 266 -1.37 2.32 -5.79
C ASP A 266 -2.78 1.86 -5.40
N SER A 267 -2.91 0.56 -5.11
CA SER A 267 -4.21 -0.05 -4.82
C SER A 267 -4.85 0.43 -3.52
N MET A 268 -4.16 1.26 -2.74
CA MET A 268 -4.70 1.90 -1.53
C MET A 268 -5.31 3.28 -1.82
N ASN A 269 -5.15 3.80 -3.03
CA ASN A 269 -5.66 5.10 -3.42
C ASN A 269 -6.82 5.01 -4.41
N ALA A 270 -7.87 5.78 -4.16
CA ALA A 270 -9.05 5.82 -5.01
C ALA A 270 -8.81 6.49 -6.38
N ALA A 271 -7.74 7.29 -6.50
CA ALA A 271 -7.36 7.97 -7.73
C ALA A 271 -5.84 8.07 -7.85
N PRO A 272 -5.30 8.14 -9.07
CA PRO A 272 -3.89 8.37 -9.27
C PRO A 272 -3.51 9.82 -8.95
N LEU A 273 -2.25 10.00 -8.59
CA LEU A 273 -1.58 11.29 -8.61
C LEU A 273 -1.05 11.56 -10.01
N VAL A 274 -1.33 12.75 -10.53
CA VAL A 274 -1.04 13.14 -11.92
C VAL A 274 -0.16 14.37 -11.96
N GLY A 275 0.91 14.34 -12.75
CA GLY A 275 1.85 15.44 -12.91
C GLY A 275 1.21 16.69 -13.50
N GLN A 276 1.39 17.83 -12.84
CA GLN A 276 1.03 19.17 -13.30
C GLN A 276 2.26 19.94 -13.76
N THR A 277 3.38 19.78 -13.06
CA THR A 277 4.67 20.30 -13.50
C THR A 277 5.73 19.23 -13.38
N LEU A 278 6.71 19.27 -14.25
CA LEU A 278 7.85 18.38 -14.27
C LEU A 278 9.11 19.19 -14.56
N ASP A 279 10.07 19.16 -13.63
CA ASP A 279 11.43 19.61 -13.85
C ASP A 279 12.39 18.43 -13.76
N ASN A 280 13.35 18.35 -14.66
CA ASN A 280 14.22 17.19 -14.80
C ASN A 280 15.54 17.59 -15.47
N SER A 281 16.66 17.19 -14.87
CA SER A 281 18.01 17.38 -15.37
C SER A 281 18.66 16.10 -15.91
N PHE A 282 17.93 15.00 -16.02
CA PHE A 282 18.47 13.76 -16.55
C PHE A 282 18.83 13.92 -18.04
N SER A 283 20.06 13.58 -18.35
CA SER A 283 20.54 13.38 -19.71
C SER A 283 21.00 11.92 -19.85
N LEU A 284 20.71 11.31 -21.00
CA LEU A 284 21.05 9.92 -21.25
C LEU A 284 22.10 9.79 -22.37
N PRO A 285 23.02 8.86 -22.25
CA PRO A 285 23.29 7.99 -21.07
C PRO A 285 23.83 8.81 -19.90
N PRO A 286 23.58 8.39 -18.64
CA PRO A 286 24.15 9.06 -17.48
C PRO A 286 25.67 8.93 -17.50
N GLN A 287 26.33 9.97 -17.01
CA GLN A 287 27.81 10.02 -16.97
C GLN A 287 28.30 9.61 -15.57
N PRO A 288 29.43 8.89 -15.48
CA PRO A 288 30.09 8.62 -14.21
C PRO A 288 30.31 9.91 -13.40
N GLY A 289 30.05 9.86 -12.09
CA GLY A 289 30.15 11.01 -11.17
C GLY A 289 29.09 12.10 -11.39
N GLY A 290 28.19 11.95 -12.37
CA GLY A 290 27.17 12.93 -12.69
C GLY A 290 26.11 13.08 -11.60
N GLU A 291 25.57 14.29 -11.46
CA GLU A 291 24.45 14.58 -10.58
C GLU A 291 23.18 14.83 -11.40
N TYR A 292 22.08 14.25 -10.96
CA TYR A 292 20.78 14.30 -11.65
C TYR A 292 19.68 14.59 -10.64
N ARG A 293 18.71 15.39 -11.04
CA ARG A 293 17.56 15.70 -10.21
C ARG A 293 16.29 15.75 -11.03
N TRP A 294 15.20 15.43 -10.37
CA TRP A 294 13.87 15.73 -10.90
C TRP A 294 12.94 16.18 -9.76
N GLN A 295 11.94 16.93 -10.15
CA GLN A 295 10.86 17.37 -9.27
C GLN A 295 9.55 17.34 -10.05
N THR A 296 8.51 16.79 -9.45
CA THR A 296 7.17 16.73 -10.05
C THR A 296 6.15 17.22 -9.03
N LEU A 297 5.34 18.18 -9.41
CA LEU A 297 4.11 18.52 -8.70
C LEU A 297 3.01 17.57 -9.18
N LEU A 298 2.52 16.74 -8.28
CA LEU A 298 1.46 15.77 -8.50
C LEU A 298 0.18 16.26 -7.85
N VAL A 299 -0.96 16.08 -8.53
CA VAL A 299 -2.29 16.37 -7.98
C VAL A 299 -3.15 15.13 -8.04
N ASP A 300 -4.07 15.00 -7.08
CA ASP A 300 -5.06 13.94 -7.08
C ASP A 300 -6.00 14.06 -8.29
N GLY A 301 -6.15 12.97 -9.04
CA GLY A 301 -6.94 12.96 -10.28
C GLY A 301 -8.44 13.15 -10.08
N LYS A 302 -8.97 13.00 -8.87
CA LYS A 302 -10.40 13.18 -8.54
C LYS A 302 -10.68 14.40 -7.67
N SER A 303 -9.73 14.79 -6.83
CA SER A 303 -9.93 15.80 -5.78
C SER A 303 -9.07 17.02 -6.06
N ALA A 304 -9.65 18.13 -6.49
CA ALA A 304 -8.94 19.39 -6.55
C ALA A 304 -8.45 19.78 -5.14
N GLY A 305 -7.16 20.09 -5.01
CA GLY A 305 -6.59 20.63 -3.76
C GLY A 305 -5.71 19.67 -2.96
N LYS A 306 -5.56 18.42 -3.36
CA LYS A 306 -4.49 17.55 -2.82
C LYS A 306 -3.29 17.59 -3.76
N GLU A 307 -2.33 18.41 -3.41
CA GLU A 307 -1.08 18.55 -4.15
C GLU A 307 0.05 17.88 -3.38
N LYS A 308 0.95 17.22 -4.08
CA LYS A 308 2.14 16.60 -3.53
C LYS A 308 3.33 16.87 -4.43
N THR A 309 4.34 17.52 -3.90
CA THR A 309 5.62 17.64 -4.60
C THR A 309 6.49 16.46 -4.25
N LYS A 310 7.00 15.78 -5.27
CA LYS A 310 8.02 14.75 -5.13
C LYS A 310 9.27 15.17 -5.86
N SER A 311 10.41 14.91 -5.26
CA SER A 311 11.70 15.17 -5.88
C SER A 311 12.69 14.07 -5.55
N GLN A 312 13.73 13.98 -6.39
CA GLN A 312 14.83 13.05 -6.20
C GLN A 312 16.11 13.71 -6.65
N LEU A 313 17.15 13.53 -5.86
CA LEU A 313 18.53 13.89 -6.19
C LEU A 313 19.36 12.62 -6.26
N CYS A 314 20.00 12.39 -7.40
CA CYS A 314 20.81 11.21 -7.65
C CYS A 314 22.25 11.58 -7.97
N ARG A 315 23.17 10.78 -7.49
CA ARG A 315 24.59 10.82 -7.89
C ARG A 315 24.99 9.49 -8.49
N ALA A 316 25.56 9.53 -9.68
CA ALA A 316 26.10 8.36 -10.35
C ALA A 316 27.46 7.97 -9.75
N GLU A 317 27.70 6.67 -9.67
CA GLU A 317 29.02 6.13 -9.30
C GLU A 317 30.04 6.44 -10.40
N GLU A 318 31.34 6.30 -10.06
CA GLU A 318 32.43 6.63 -10.98
C GLU A 318 32.70 5.51 -12.02
N GLU A 319 32.24 4.29 -11.74
CA GLU A 319 32.59 3.12 -12.54
C GLU A 319 31.38 2.37 -13.09
N TRP A 320 31.49 1.98 -14.33
CA TRP A 320 30.57 1.04 -14.95
C TRP A 320 30.82 -0.37 -14.48
N GLN A 321 29.76 -1.12 -14.26
CA GLN A 321 29.80 -2.51 -13.84
C GLN A 321 29.12 -3.41 -14.89
N SER A 322 29.40 -4.72 -14.86
CA SER A 322 28.73 -5.66 -15.75
C SER A 322 27.27 -5.85 -15.34
N ALA A 323 26.33 -5.64 -16.27
CA ALA A 323 24.91 -5.82 -16.01
C ALA A 323 24.55 -7.28 -15.61
N SER A 324 25.38 -8.26 -16.01
CA SER A 324 25.21 -9.66 -15.60
C SER A 324 25.41 -9.88 -14.10
N ALA A 325 26.02 -8.93 -13.38
CA ALA A 325 26.10 -8.98 -11.91
C ALA A 325 24.73 -8.81 -11.24
N LEU A 326 23.79 -8.08 -11.87
CA LEU A 326 22.41 -7.93 -11.37
C LEU A 326 21.55 -9.15 -11.76
N SER A 327 21.66 -9.59 -12.99
CA SER A 327 21.00 -10.80 -13.49
C SER A 327 21.72 -11.30 -14.74
N LYS A 328 21.90 -12.62 -14.88
CA LYS A 328 22.49 -13.25 -16.07
C LYS A 328 21.71 -12.96 -17.37
N ARG A 329 20.48 -12.43 -17.26
CA ARG A 329 19.65 -12.06 -18.40
C ARG A 329 19.90 -10.64 -18.89
N PHE A 330 20.57 -9.80 -18.10
CA PHE A 330 20.99 -8.47 -18.52
C PHE A 330 22.34 -8.55 -19.22
N SER A 331 22.43 -7.89 -20.37
CA SER A 331 23.63 -7.77 -21.18
C SER A 331 24.26 -6.38 -21.03
N GLY A 332 25.50 -6.25 -21.46
CA GLY A 332 26.24 -5.01 -21.44
C GLY A 332 26.68 -4.59 -20.04
N ARG A 333 26.62 -3.31 -19.78
CA ARG A 333 27.07 -2.71 -18.53
C ARG A 333 25.96 -1.87 -17.89
N TYR A 334 26.11 -1.59 -16.60
CA TYR A 334 25.24 -0.65 -15.90
C TYR A 334 26.05 0.37 -15.12
N LEU A 335 25.46 1.54 -14.93
CA LEU A 335 25.97 2.57 -14.02
C LEU A 335 25.00 2.69 -12.83
N GLU A 336 25.54 2.61 -11.63
CA GLU A 336 24.74 2.75 -10.41
C GLU A 336 24.52 4.22 -10.06
N LEU A 337 23.32 4.55 -9.60
CA LEU A 337 22.98 5.85 -9.06
C LEU A 337 22.45 5.67 -7.64
N SER A 338 23.06 6.39 -6.69
CA SER A 338 22.53 6.53 -5.32
C SER A 338 21.65 7.78 -5.28
N CYS A 339 20.39 7.61 -4.90
CA CYS A 339 19.39 8.67 -4.93
C CYS A 339 18.82 8.94 -3.54
N THR A 340 18.50 10.19 -3.27
CA THR A 340 17.72 10.63 -2.11
C THR A 340 16.36 11.12 -2.60
N ASP A 341 15.31 10.50 -2.10
CA ASP A 341 13.92 10.78 -2.44
C ASP A 341 13.31 11.70 -1.39
N ASP A 342 12.73 12.82 -1.80
CA ASP A 342 11.78 13.58 -1.00
C ASP A 342 10.36 13.23 -1.48
N LEU A 343 9.63 12.55 -0.62
CA LEU A 343 8.29 12.05 -0.94
C LEU A 343 7.20 13.07 -0.61
N GLY A 344 7.58 14.30 -0.21
CA GLY A 344 6.64 15.40 0.10
C GLY A 344 5.92 15.27 1.44
N ASP A 345 6.39 14.39 2.33
CA ASP A 345 5.90 14.22 3.71
C ASP A 345 6.97 14.57 4.76
N GLY A 346 8.09 15.17 4.31
CA GLY A 346 9.24 15.52 5.15
C GLY A 346 10.15 14.35 5.50
N LYS A 347 9.90 13.17 4.94
CA LYS A 347 10.75 12.00 5.09
C LYS A 347 11.60 11.81 3.83
N ALA A 348 12.90 11.72 4.02
CA ALA A 348 13.81 11.34 2.95
C ALA A 348 14.01 9.81 2.96
N MET A 349 14.00 9.22 1.79
CA MET A 349 14.32 7.81 1.59
C MET A 349 15.48 7.70 0.61
N SER A 350 16.42 6.81 0.86
CA SER A 350 17.51 6.56 -0.08
C SER A 350 17.22 5.32 -0.91
N SER A 351 17.41 5.44 -2.22
CA SER A 351 17.19 4.37 -3.19
C SER A 351 18.39 4.27 -4.12
N ASP A 352 18.77 3.05 -4.48
CA ASP A 352 19.81 2.80 -5.47
C ASP A 352 19.18 2.31 -6.77
N TYR A 353 19.64 2.87 -7.89
CA TYR A 353 19.20 2.52 -9.24
C TYR A 353 20.38 2.07 -10.10
N ALA A 354 20.11 1.21 -11.07
CA ALA A 354 21.04 0.85 -12.14
C ALA A 354 20.51 1.34 -13.48
N TRP A 355 21.28 2.17 -14.17
CA TRP A 355 21.07 2.42 -15.58
C TRP A 355 21.64 1.26 -16.39
N ILE A 356 20.78 0.45 -17.00
CA ILE A 356 21.22 -0.65 -17.87
C ILE A 356 21.34 -0.12 -19.29
N GLU A 357 22.58 0.01 -19.77
CA GLU A 357 22.90 0.63 -21.06
C GLU A 357 22.20 -0.04 -22.24
N ASP A 358 22.23 -1.38 -22.30
CA ASP A 358 21.61 -2.15 -23.39
C ASP A 358 20.07 -2.04 -23.42
N LEU A 359 19.44 -1.76 -22.29
CA LEU A 359 18.00 -1.61 -22.19
C LEU A 359 17.55 -0.15 -22.22
N ARG A 360 18.45 0.78 -21.97
CA ARG A 360 18.18 2.23 -21.85
C ARG A 360 17.09 2.53 -20.82
N VAL A 361 17.23 1.93 -19.65
CA VAL A 361 16.25 2.04 -18.58
C VAL A 361 16.93 1.99 -17.22
N PHE A 362 16.38 2.74 -16.26
CA PHE A 362 16.74 2.57 -14.85
C PHE A 362 15.89 1.47 -14.21
N ILE A 363 16.52 0.63 -13.42
CA ILE A 363 15.83 -0.28 -12.50
C ILE A 363 16.29 0.00 -11.07
N ARG A 364 15.39 -0.08 -10.12
CA ARG A 364 15.74 0.05 -8.71
C ARG A 364 16.41 -1.24 -8.25
N ILE A 365 17.61 -1.11 -7.69
CA ILE A 365 18.46 -2.26 -7.29
C ILE A 365 18.68 -2.34 -5.79
N GLY A 366 18.19 -1.39 -5.02
CA GLY A 366 18.34 -1.38 -3.58
C GLY A 366 17.79 -0.13 -2.92
N TYR A 367 18.02 -0.06 -1.63
CA TYR A 367 17.68 1.09 -0.78
C TYR A 367 18.65 1.15 0.40
N GLN A 368 18.62 2.26 1.14
CA GLN A 368 19.35 2.38 2.40
C GLN A 368 18.37 2.42 3.56
N GLU A 369 18.68 1.65 4.59
CA GLU A 369 17.95 1.63 5.84
C GLU A 369 18.97 1.61 6.97
N ASP A 370 18.84 2.49 7.96
CA ASP A 370 19.76 2.65 9.08
C ASP A 370 21.23 2.81 8.65
N GLY A 371 21.46 3.54 7.55
CA GLY A 371 22.79 3.77 6.98
C GLY A 371 23.41 2.54 6.28
N LYS A 372 22.68 1.45 6.14
CA LYS A 372 23.14 0.23 5.46
C LYS A 372 22.48 0.11 4.08
N LYS A 373 23.31 -0.15 3.07
CA LYS A 373 22.80 -0.49 1.71
C LYS A 373 22.21 -1.90 1.74
N LYS A 374 20.97 -2.03 1.28
CA LYS A 374 20.25 -3.28 1.10
C LYS A 374 20.00 -3.49 -0.38
N ARG A 375 20.43 -4.63 -0.91
CA ARG A 375 20.35 -4.95 -2.33
C ARG A 375 19.24 -5.94 -2.61
N PHE A 376 18.54 -5.71 -3.70
CA PHE A 376 17.62 -6.69 -4.25
C PHE A 376 18.36 -7.72 -5.08
N THR A 377 17.84 -8.93 -5.10
CA THR A 377 18.20 -9.94 -6.10
C THR A 377 17.06 -10.12 -7.08
N PHE A 378 17.38 -10.51 -8.32
CA PHE A 378 16.42 -10.60 -9.41
C PHE A 378 16.31 -12.01 -9.94
N SER A 379 15.07 -12.52 -10.07
CA SER A 379 14.76 -13.78 -10.76
C SER A 379 13.73 -13.53 -11.87
N ASP A 380 13.45 -14.56 -12.67
CA ASP A 380 12.40 -14.59 -13.71
C ASP A 380 12.44 -13.42 -14.69
N VAL A 381 13.66 -12.92 -14.98
CA VAL A 381 13.84 -11.79 -15.88
C VAL A 381 13.47 -12.20 -17.30
N THR A 382 12.50 -11.49 -17.89
CA THR A 382 12.04 -11.66 -19.26
C THR A 382 12.08 -10.30 -19.98
N ILE A 383 12.68 -10.28 -21.17
CA ILE A 383 12.82 -9.09 -22.01
C ILE A 383 12.16 -9.40 -23.35
N LEU A 384 11.08 -8.67 -23.69
CA LEU A 384 10.47 -8.69 -25.02
C LEU A 384 10.96 -7.46 -25.80
N ARG A 385 11.46 -7.68 -26.99
CA ARG A 385 11.95 -6.62 -27.88
C ARG A 385 10.96 -6.33 -29.01
#